data_0438f71170b4099acef4dca3d1ec27da
#
_entry.id   0438f71170b4099acef4dca3d1ec27da
#
_cell.length_a   1.000
_cell.length_b   1.000
_cell.length_c   1.000
_cell.angle_alpha   90.00
_cell.angle_beta   90.00
_cell.angle_gamma   90.00
#
_symmetry.space_group_name_H-M   'P 1'
#
loop_
_entity.id
_entity.type
_entity.pdbx_description
1 polymer ?
#
loop_
_entity_poly.entity_id
_entity_poly.type
_entity_poly.pdbx_seq_one_letter_code
_entity_poly.pdbx_strand_id
1 'polypeptide(L)'
;MVHAFSRPRSAPGPQVVAPDADHARTRREPVGARSTRTRTALVTGASSGIGAALARRLSDEGGWRLVLSGRDPSRLREVAEDTAATAFAADLTMPGAGRQLADFTLATVGPVDLLVAGAGVGWAGEFLDMPPHTIDEVLDINVLATLRLVRWVLPGMVAAGAGRVVLVGSLAGSVAVRDEAVYSAAKAAVGAFADALRYELRGTGVGVTHVVPGVVDTPFFERRGTPYLRSRPRPVPAERVADAVRTAVMRGRDEVYVPGWLRLPCRVRGAAPGLYRRLAARFG
;
A
#
# COMPACT_ATOMS: atom_id res chain seq x y z
N MET A 1 -10.21 -26.93 -45.79
CA MET A 1 -11.35 -26.00 -46.01
C MET A 1 -11.34 -24.96 -44.88
N VAL A 2 -10.87 -23.77 -45.21
CA VAL A 2 -10.76 -22.66 -44.24
C VAL A 2 -11.84 -21.62 -44.60
N HIS A 3 -12.84 -21.45 -43.77
CA HIS A 3 -13.85 -20.42 -43.93
C HIS A 3 -13.34 -19.06 -43.46
N ALA A 4 -13.14 -18.13 -44.40
CA ALA A 4 -12.83 -16.74 -44.16
C ALA A 4 -14.11 -16.01 -43.71
N PHE A 5 -14.13 -15.40 -42.54
CA PHE A 5 -15.16 -14.48 -42.10
C PHE A 5 -14.82 -13.07 -42.59
N SER A 6 -15.66 -12.55 -43.49
CA SER A 6 -15.61 -11.19 -44.00
C SER A 6 -16.12 -10.21 -42.90
N ARG A 7 -15.32 -9.16 -42.62
CA ARG A 7 -15.75 -8.04 -41.75
C ARG A 7 -16.64 -7.04 -42.55
N PRO A 8 -17.71 -6.50 -41.95
CA PRO A 8 -18.46 -5.40 -42.55
C PRO A 8 -17.68 -4.08 -42.41
N ARG A 9 -17.75 -3.25 -43.47
CA ARG A 9 -17.16 -1.92 -43.55
C ARG A 9 -17.95 -0.96 -42.65
N SER A 10 -17.27 -0.24 -41.77
CA SER A 10 -17.79 0.84 -40.94
C SER A 10 -17.97 2.12 -41.76
N ALA A 11 -19.13 2.77 -41.58
CA ALA A 11 -19.46 4.07 -42.15
C ALA A 11 -18.64 5.19 -41.45
N PRO A 12 -18.39 6.34 -42.15
CA PRO A 12 -17.63 7.45 -41.56
C PRO A 12 -18.47 8.21 -40.53
N GLY A 13 -17.95 8.42 -39.35
CA GLY A 13 -18.51 9.25 -38.28
C GLY A 13 -18.30 10.76 -38.55
N PRO A 14 -19.06 11.62 -37.87
CA PRO A 14 -19.04 13.06 -38.10
C PRO A 14 -17.70 13.71 -37.68
N GLN A 15 -17.19 14.62 -38.53
CA GLN A 15 -16.01 15.45 -38.28
C GLN A 15 -16.35 16.52 -37.23
N VAL A 16 -15.65 16.53 -36.11
CA VAL A 16 -15.67 17.63 -35.15
C VAL A 16 -14.56 18.60 -35.51
N VAL A 17 -14.94 19.83 -35.84
CA VAL A 17 -14.04 20.96 -36.08
C VAL A 17 -13.56 21.47 -34.71
N ALA A 18 -12.23 21.44 -34.44
CA ALA A 18 -11.65 22.01 -33.26
C ALA A 18 -11.62 23.55 -33.35
N PRO A 19 -11.96 24.29 -32.29
CA PRO A 19 -11.69 25.73 -32.22
C PRO A 19 -10.23 26.01 -31.88
N ASP A 20 -9.72 27.14 -32.43
CA ASP A 20 -8.36 27.64 -32.35
C ASP A 20 -7.80 27.74 -30.93
N ALA A 21 -6.54 27.34 -30.82
CA ALA A 21 -5.74 27.49 -29.60
C ALA A 21 -5.30 28.95 -29.44
N ASP A 22 -5.95 29.71 -28.59
CA ASP A 22 -5.46 30.99 -28.12
C ASP A 22 -4.65 30.80 -26.82
N HIS A 23 -3.49 31.47 -26.81
CA HIS A 23 -2.43 31.32 -25.82
C HIS A 23 -2.81 31.95 -24.48
N ALA A 24 -3.44 31.20 -23.58
CA ALA A 24 -3.50 31.56 -22.17
C ALA A 24 -2.31 30.96 -21.41
N ARG A 25 -1.27 31.77 -21.23
CA ARG A 25 -0.20 31.48 -20.26
C ARG A 25 -0.79 31.40 -18.85
N THR A 26 -1.14 30.20 -18.39
CA THR A 26 -1.50 29.97 -17.00
C THR A 26 -0.25 30.20 -16.13
N ARG A 27 -0.26 31.29 -15.37
CA ARG A 27 0.67 31.55 -14.28
C ARG A 27 0.60 30.36 -13.33
N ARG A 28 1.73 29.67 -13.12
CA ARG A 28 1.88 28.70 -12.05
C ARG A 28 1.72 29.47 -10.74
N GLU A 29 0.65 29.20 -10.00
CA GLU A 29 0.54 29.64 -8.63
C GLU A 29 1.66 29.03 -7.79
N PRO A 30 2.22 29.78 -6.81
CA PRO A 30 3.29 29.27 -5.98
C PRO A 30 2.74 28.15 -5.09
N VAL A 31 3.43 26.99 -5.11
CA VAL A 31 3.22 25.86 -4.19
C VAL A 31 3.52 26.34 -2.76
N GLY A 32 2.49 26.80 -2.03
CA GLY A 32 2.68 27.39 -0.70
C GLY A 32 1.41 27.67 0.10
N ALA A 33 0.21 27.54 -0.46
CA ALA A 33 -1.01 27.63 0.33
C ALA A 33 -1.25 26.28 1.03
N ARG A 34 -0.96 26.19 2.35
CA ARG A 34 -1.47 25.09 3.18
C ARG A 34 -2.98 25.10 3.04
N SER A 35 -3.54 24.09 2.38
CA SER A 35 -4.98 23.89 2.31
C SER A 35 -5.54 23.92 3.72
N THR A 36 -6.48 24.84 4.00
CA THR A 36 -7.17 24.97 5.29
C THR A 36 -8.14 23.81 5.53
N ARG A 37 -8.32 22.92 4.55
CA ARG A 37 -9.20 21.75 4.65
C ARG A 37 -8.53 20.62 5.45
N THR A 38 -9.21 20.14 6.48
CA THR A 38 -8.83 18.92 7.19
C THR A 38 -8.88 17.73 6.22
N ARG A 39 -7.78 16.99 6.11
CA ARG A 39 -7.62 15.83 5.21
C ARG A 39 -8.12 14.55 5.88
N THR A 40 -8.56 13.58 5.09
CA THR A 40 -9.01 12.28 5.59
C THR A 40 -7.97 11.21 5.28
N ALA A 41 -7.55 10.46 6.31
CA ALA A 41 -6.69 9.29 6.14
C ALA A 41 -7.42 8.02 6.59
N LEU A 42 -7.43 7.02 5.72
CA LEU A 42 -7.89 5.65 5.99
C LEU A 42 -6.68 4.74 6.16
N VAL A 43 -6.52 4.15 7.36
CA VAL A 43 -5.38 3.29 7.68
C VAL A 43 -5.88 1.89 8.04
N THR A 44 -5.46 0.87 7.29
CA THR A 44 -5.72 -0.54 7.61
C THR A 44 -4.53 -1.21 8.29
N GLY A 45 -4.78 -2.26 9.07
CA GLY A 45 -3.77 -2.84 9.95
C GLY A 45 -3.40 -1.91 11.12
N ALA A 46 -4.31 -1.02 11.49
CA ALA A 46 -4.07 0.05 12.46
C ALA A 46 -4.11 -0.40 13.92
N SER A 47 -4.52 -1.64 14.21
CA SER A 47 -4.58 -2.16 15.60
C SER A 47 -3.20 -2.46 16.21
N SER A 48 -2.10 -2.30 15.47
CA SER A 48 -0.72 -2.52 15.98
C SER A 48 0.35 -2.11 14.96
N GLY A 49 1.61 -2.17 15.40
CA GLY A 49 2.79 -2.06 14.54
C GLY A 49 2.82 -0.78 13.71
N ILE A 50 3.18 -0.91 12.42
CA ILE A 50 3.36 0.23 11.51
C ILE A 50 2.07 1.05 11.37
N GLY A 51 0.90 0.40 11.27
CA GLY A 51 -0.38 1.10 11.11
C GLY A 51 -0.73 1.93 12.33
N ALA A 52 -0.58 1.39 13.53
CA ALA A 52 -0.81 2.11 14.79
C ALA A 52 0.19 3.29 14.97
N ALA A 53 1.48 3.05 14.71
CA ALA A 53 2.49 4.09 14.81
C ALA A 53 2.23 5.23 13.81
N LEU A 54 1.78 4.91 12.60
CA LEU A 54 1.46 5.92 11.61
C LEU A 54 0.18 6.70 11.97
N ALA A 55 -0.84 6.03 12.53
CA ALA A 55 -2.05 6.69 13.01
C ALA A 55 -1.71 7.73 14.08
N ARG A 56 -0.91 7.37 15.10
CA ARG A 56 -0.43 8.31 16.13
C ARG A 56 0.35 9.46 15.50
N ARG A 57 1.27 9.15 14.57
CA ARG A 57 2.07 10.17 13.89
C ARG A 57 1.26 11.19 13.10
N LEU A 58 0.18 10.74 12.43
CA LEU A 58 -0.74 11.63 11.70
C LEU A 58 -1.61 12.46 12.67
N SER A 59 -2.04 11.86 13.80
CA SER A 59 -2.78 12.57 14.84
C SER A 59 -1.93 13.68 15.46
N ASP A 60 -0.68 13.39 15.84
CA ASP A 60 0.26 14.39 16.43
C ASP A 60 0.54 15.56 15.47
N GLU A 61 0.59 15.29 14.17
CA GLU A 61 0.77 16.36 13.17
C GLU A 61 -0.42 17.28 13.07
N GLY A 62 -1.62 16.78 13.37
CA GLY A 62 -2.87 17.49 13.19
C GLY A 62 -3.30 17.67 11.73
N GLY A 63 -4.51 18.18 11.52
CA GLY A 63 -5.07 18.42 10.18
C GLY A 63 -5.52 17.14 9.46
N TRP A 64 -5.64 16.01 10.17
CA TRP A 64 -6.17 14.76 9.66
C TRP A 64 -7.40 14.31 10.43
N ARG A 65 -8.42 13.84 9.72
CA ARG A 65 -9.48 12.97 10.24
C ARG A 65 -9.09 11.54 9.93
N LEU A 66 -9.02 10.68 10.95
CA LEU A 66 -8.53 9.34 10.83
C LEU A 66 -9.67 8.32 10.90
N VAL A 67 -9.69 7.38 9.95
CA VAL A 67 -10.45 6.13 10.05
C VAL A 67 -9.44 5.00 10.14
N LEU A 68 -9.54 4.22 11.21
CA LEU A 68 -8.65 3.11 11.50
C LEU A 68 -9.40 1.79 11.31
N SER A 69 -8.78 0.83 10.61
CA SER A 69 -9.35 -0.50 10.47
C SER A 69 -8.36 -1.60 10.86
N GLY A 70 -8.90 -2.63 11.50
CA GLY A 70 -8.16 -3.80 11.96
C GLY A 70 -9.13 -4.90 12.41
N ARG A 71 -8.65 -6.14 12.54
CA ARG A 71 -9.48 -7.29 12.92
C ARG A 71 -9.78 -7.37 14.43
N ASP A 72 -8.85 -6.90 15.25
CA ASP A 72 -8.99 -6.95 16.70
C ASP A 72 -9.66 -5.66 17.19
N PRO A 73 -10.93 -5.72 17.64
CA PRO A 73 -11.69 -4.54 18.01
C PRO A 73 -11.17 -3.86 19.28
N SER A 74 -10.60 -4.63 20.22
CA SER A 74 -10.10 -4.06 21.49
C SER A 74 -8.84 -3.22 21.25
N ARG A 75 -7.81 -3.80 20.61
CA ARG A 75 -6.59 -3.08 20.25
C ARG A 75 -6.84 -1.92 19.27
N LEU A 76 -7.81 -2.09 18.36
CA LEU A 76 -8.17 -1.03 17.44
C LEU A 76 -8.79 0.17 18.18
N ARG A 77 -9.63 -0.11 19.18
CA ARG A 77 -10.26 0.93 20.02
C ARG A 77 -9.21 1.70 20.80
N GLU A 78 -8.26 1.03 21.44
CA GLU A 78 -7.15 1.70 22.15
C GLU A 78 -6.41 2.71 21.25
N VAL A 79 -6.04 2.28 20.03
CA VAL A 79 -5.36 3.20 19.08
C VAL A 79 -6.29 4.33 18.62
N ALA A 80 -7.59 4.05 18.46
CA ALA A 80 -8.55 5.05 18.02
C ALA A 80 -8.79 6.11 19.11
N GLU A 81 -8.86 5.71 20.39
CA GLU A 81 -8.95 6.62 21.54
C GLU A 81 -7.70 7.50 21.65
N ASP A 82 -6.49 6.90 21.58
CA ASP A 82 -5.21 7.62 21.60
C ASP A 82 -5.09 8.68 20.49
N THR A 83 -5.76 8.47 19.37
CA THR A 83 -5.61 9.31 18.17
C THR A 83 -6.85 10.13 17.82
N ALA A 84 -7.89 10.10 18.67
CA ALA A 84 -9.20 10.67 18.40
C ALA A 84 -9.76 10.23 17.01
N ALA A 85 -9.49 9.01 16.61
CA ALA A 85 -9.86 8.46 15.31
C ALA A 85 -11.18 7.70 15.37
N THR A 86 -11.83 7.54 14.22
CA THR A 86 -12.97 6.65 14.09
C THR A 86 -12.49 5.22 13.81
N ALA A 87 -12.95 4.24 14.60
CA ALA A 87 -12.61 2.84 14.44
C ALA A 87 -13.65 2.10 13.59
N PHE A 88 -13.18 1.24 12.67
CA PHE A 88 -13.98 0.29 11.91
C PHE A 88 -13.35 -1.10 11.99
N ALA A 89 -13.81 -1.91 12.95
CA ALA A 89 -13.30 -3.27 13.12
C ALA A 89 -13.88 -4.19 12.02
N ALA A 90 -13.00 -4.78 11.21
CA ALA A 90 -13.40 -5.69 10.14
C ALA A 90 -12.30 -6.68 9.77
N ASP A 91 -12.69 -7.87 9.36
CA ASP A 91 -11.85 -8.77 8.60
C ASP A 91 -11.98 -8.43 7.11
N LEU A 92 -10.92 -7.88 6.52
CA LEU A 92 -10.91 -7.43 5.13
C LEU A 92 -10.87 -8.59 4.11
N THR A 93 -10.71 -9.84 4.57
CA THR A 93 -10.81 -11.03 3.71
C THR A 93 -12.26 -11.36 3.40
N MET A 94 -13.19 -10.92 4.26
CA MET A 94 -14.61 -11.20 4.09
C MET A 94 -15.18 -10.49 2.85
N PRO A 95 -16.07 -11.16 2.11
CA PRO A 95 -16.72 -10.57 0.94
C PRO A 95 -17.39 -9.23 1.26
N GLY A 96 -17.07 -8.20 0.48
CA GLY A 96 -17.67 -6.88 0.64
C GLY A 96 -17.06 -6.00 1.73
N ALA A 97 -16.21 -6.52 2.64
CA ALA A 97 -15.65 -5.75 3.75
C ALA A 97 -14.88 -4.51 3.31
N GLY A 98 -14.07 -4.61 2.24
CA GLY A 98 -13.35 -3.46 1.68
C GLY A 98 -14.29 -2.37 1.16
N ARG A 99 -15.43 -2.73 0.55
CA ARG A 99 -16.47 -1.79 0.13
C ARG A 99 -17.13 -1.12 1.34
N GLN A 100 -17.57 -1.93 2.30
CA GLN A 100 -18.20 -1.40 3.52
C GLN A 100 -17.29 -0.40 4.25
N LEU A 101 -15.99 -0.69 4.34
CA LEU A 101 -15.00 0.23 4.92
C LEU A 101 -14.88 1.53 4.12
N ALA A 102 -14.84 1.46 2.79
CA ALA A 102 -14.77 2.65 1.94
C ALA A 102 -16.04 3.51 2.05
N ASP A 103 -17.23 2.88 1.99
CA ASP A 103 -18.53 3.53 2.10
C ASP A 103 -18.69 4.17 3.51
N PHE A 104 -18.32 3.45 4.57
CA PHE A 104 -18.32 3.96 5.95
C PHE A 104 -17.40 5.19 6.09
N THR A 105 -16.18 5.11 5.53
CA THR A 105 -15.23 6.23 5.60
C THR A 105 -15.79 7.47 4.92
N LEU A 106 -16.34 7.30 3.72
CA LEU A 106 -16.95 8.39 2.97
C LEU A 106 -18.11 9.04 3.72
N ALA A 107 -18.99 8.22 4.32
CA ALA A 107 -20.17 8.69 5.05
C ALA A 107 -19.81 9.40 6.37
N THR A 108 -18.76 8.94 7.08
CA THR A 108 -18.43 9.42 8.42
C THR A 108 -17.49 10.62 8.41
N VAL A 109 -16.45 10.60 7.57
CA VAL A 109 -15.39 11.62 7.58
C VAL A 109 -15.17 12.29 6.23
N GLY A 110 -15.80 11.80 5.17
CA GLY A 110 -15.71 12.34 3.82
C GLY A 110 -14.68 11.64 2.94
N PRO A 111 -14.39 12.22 1.76
CA PRO A 111 -13.49 11.64 0.77
C PRO A 111 -12.09 11.36 1.34
N VAL A 112 -11.52 10.22 0.96
CA VAL A 112 -10.18 9.80 1.40
C VAL A 112 -9.09 10.55 0.62
N ASP A 113 -8.24 11.28 1.33
CA ASP A 113 -7.05 11.94 0.77
C ASP A 113 -5.81 11.04 0.85
N LEU A 114 -5.75 10.17 1.86
CA LEU A 114 -4.66 9.24 2.08
C LEU A 114 -5.21 7.85 2.43
N LEU A 115 -4.94 6.86 1.58
CA LEU A 115 -5.17 5.46 1.90
C LEU A 115 -3.85 4.79 2.29
N VAL A 116 -3.81 4.17 3.47
CA VAL A 116 -2.68 3.34 3.90
C VAL A 116 -3.14 1.89 4.00
N ALA A 117 -2.80 1.09 3.00
CA ALA A 117 -3.06 -0.34 2.98
C ALA A 117 -1.92 -1.09 3.68
N GLY A 118 -2.06 -1.24 5.01
CA GLY A 118 -1.06 -1.82 5.90
C GLY A 118 -1.50 -3.13 6.57
N ALA A 119 -2.73 -3.59 6.34
CA ALA A 119 -3.19 -4.90 6.83
C ALA A 119 -2.37 -6.03 6.18
N GLY A 120 -1.95 -7.00 7.00
CA GLY A 120 -1.19 -8.12 6.49
C GLY A 120 -0.89 -9.15 7.57
N VAL A 121 -0.65 -10.38 7.12
CA VAL A 121 -0.19 -11.50 7.93
C VAL A 121 1.02 -12.14 7.28
N GLY A 122 1.81 -12.86 8.06
CA GLY A 122 2.94 -13.63 7.57
C GLY A 122 2.84 -15.09 8.00
N TRP A 123 3.65 -15.91 7.38
CA TRP A 123 3.95 -17.26 7.80
C TRP A 123 5.43 -17.52 7.51
N ALA A 124 6.10 -18.28 8.35
CA ALA A 124 7.50 -18.65 8.16
C ALA A 124 7.72 -20.11 8.56
N GLY A 125 8.39 -20.84 7.69
CA GLY A 125 8.70 -22.26 7.77
C GLY A 125 8.97 -22.82 6.37
N GLU A 126 9.34 -24.08 6.29
CA GLU A 126 9.52 -24.76 4.99
C GLU A 126 8.16 -24.85 4.26
N PHE A 127 8.16 -24.56 2.95
CA PHE A 127 6.91 -24.53 2.17
C PHE A 127 6.14 -25.86 2.21
N LEU A 128 6.84 -26.98 2.34
CA LEU A 128 6.19 -28.30 2.46
C LEU A 128 5.40 -28.47 3.78
N ASP A 129 5.77 -27.73 4.82
CA ASP A 129 5.10 -27.78 6.12
C ASP A 129 3.99 -26.72 6.23
N MET A 130 3.83 -25.85 5.23
CA MET A 130 2.81 -24.82 5.24
C MET A 130 1.41 -25.43 5.05
N PRO A 131 0.47 -25.22 6.02
CA PRO A 131 -0.89 -25.69 5.83
C PRO A 131 -1.54 -25.03 4.60
N PRO A 132 -2.26 -25.78 3.73
CA PRO A 132 -2.83 -25.22 2.51
C PRO A 132 -3.73 -23.99 2.74
N HIS A 133 -4.56 -23.99 3.80
CA HIS A 133 -5.42 -22.86 4.13
C HIS A 133 -4.64 -21.59 4.48
N THR A 134 -3.41 -21.72 5.00
CA THR A 134 -2.55 -20.57 5.33
C THR A 134 -2.05 -19.86 4.05
N ILE A 135 -1.94 -20.58 2.93
CA ILE A 135 -1.65 -19.97 1.62
C ILE A 135 -2.74 -18.96 1.27
N ASP A 136 -3.99 -19.39 1.39
CA ASP A 136 -5.18 -18.55 1.12
C ASP A 136 -5.20 -17.35 2.07
N GLU A 137 -5.02 -17.56 3.38
CA GLU A 137 -4.98 -16.47 4.36
C GLU A 137 -3.91 -15.41 4.02
N VAL A 138 -2.70 -15.84 3.67
CA VAL A 138 -1.62 -14.91 3.32
C VAL A 138 -1.93 -14.16 2.04
N LEU A 139 -2.47 -14.80 1.01
CA LEU A 139 -2.81 -14.16 -0.25
C LEU A 139 -4.04 -13.26 -0.10
N ASP A 140 -5.08 -13.71 0.58
CA ASP A 140 -6.33 -12.97 0.75
C ASP A 140 -6.10 -11.63 1.43
N ILE A 141 -5.40 -11.61 2.57
CA ILE A 141 -5.21 -10.35 3.32
C ILE A 141 -4.12 -9.46 2.70
N ASN A 142 -2.97 -10.03 2.30
CA ASN A 142 -1.87 -9.20 1.80
C ASN A 142 -2.11 -8.69 0.38
N VAL A 143 -2.81 -9.45 -0.47
CA VAL A 143 -3.02 -9.12 -1.88
C VAL A 143 -4.46 -8.76 -2.14
N LEU A 144 -5.40 -9.71 -2.08
CA LEU A 144 -6.77 -9.49 -2.55
C LEU A 144 -7.49 -8.40 -1.77
N ALA A 145 -7.42 -8.40 -0.45
CA ALA A 145 -8.02 -7.35 0.40
C ALA A 145 -7.43 -5.97 0.08
N THR A 146 -6.11 -5.89 -0.10
CA THR A 146 -5.41 -4.65 -0.48
C THR A 146 -5.90 -4.12 -1.83
N LEU A 147 -5.89 -4.96 -2.88
CA LEU A 147 -6.31 -4.56 -4.23
C LEU A 147 -7.79 -4.16 -4.26
N ARG A 148 -8.66 -4.94 -3.60
CA ARG A 148 -10.09 -4.65 -3.49
C ARG A 148 -10.36 -3.32 -2.81
N LEU A 149 -9.69 -3.04 -1.68
CA LEU A 149 -9.85 -1.77 -0.98
C LEU A 149 -9.40 -0.59 -1.83
N VAL A 150 -8.22 -0.67 -2.48
CA VAL A 150 -7.75 0.35 -3.41
C VAL A 150 -8.78 0.59 -4.51
N ARG A 151 -9.37 -0.47 -5.09
CA ARG A 151 -10.39 -0.37 -6.14
C ARG A 151 -11.63 0.41 -5.68
N TRP A 152 -12.02 0.33 -4.41
CA TRP A 152 -13.18 1.05 -3.88
C TRP A 152 -12.86 2.51 -3.51
N VAL A 153 -11.66 2.79 -3.04
CA VAL A 153 -11.26 4.15 -2.61
C VAL A 153 -10.80 5.02 -3.79
N LEU A 154 -10.10 4.42 -4.74
CA LEU A 154 -9.42 5.13 -5.83
C LEU A 154 -10.33 6.02 -6.70
N PRO A 155 -11.57 5.64 -7.07
CA PRO A 155 -12.43 6.48 -7.90
C PRO A 155 -12.70 7.85 -7.30
N GLY A 156 -12.87 7.93 -5.96
CA GLY A 156 -13.06 9.20 -5.26
C GLY A 156 -11.83 10.11 -5.33
N MET A 157 -10.62 9.54 -5.20
CA MET A 157 -9.37 10.27 -5.35
C MET A 157 -9.18 10.80 -6.77
N VAL A 158 -9.45 9.96 -7.79
CA VAL A 158 -9.34 10.36 -9.21
C VAL A 158 -10.33 11.46 -9.54
N ALA A 159 -11.59 11.35 -9.09
CA ALA A 159 -12.60 12.40 -9.29
C ALA A 159 -12.21 13.71 -8.60
N ALA A 160 -11.53 13.67 -7.45
CA ALA A 160 -11.02 14.84 -6.75
C ALA A 160 -9.73 15.42 -7.39
N GLY A 161 -9.12 14.74 -8.34
CA GLY A 161 -7.84 15.13 -8.92
C GLY A 161 -6.68 15.15 -7.93
N ALA A 162 -6.82 14.50 -6.78
CA ALA A 162 -5.85 14.52 -5.69
C ALA A 162 -6.01 13.28 -4.80
N GLY A 163 -4.90 12.82 -4.21
CA GLY A 163 -4.90 11.72 -3.26
C GLY A 163 -3.59 10.96 -3.26
N ARG A 164 -3.42 10.10 -2.26
CA ARG A 164 -2.26 9.21 -2.20
C ARG A 164 -2.62 7.85 -1.65
N VAL A 165 -2.19 6.81 -2.36
CA VAL A 165 -2.27 5.42 -1.92
C VAL A 165 -0.90 5.00 -1.43
N VAL A 166 -0.82 4.55 -0.17
CA VAL A 166 0.37 3.95 0.43
C VAL A 166 0.16 2.45 0.55
N LEU A 167 1.03 1.67 -0.10
CA LEU A 167 1.01 0.22 -0.09
C LEU A 167 2.18 -0.29 0.77
N VAL A 168 1.88 -0.96 1.87
CA VAL A 168 2.91 -1.52 2.75
C VAL A 168 3.36 -2.88 2.22
N GLY A 169 4.50 -2.84 1.53
CA GLY A 169 5.22 -4.00 1.06
C GLY A 169 6.11 -4.64 2.13
N SER A 170 7.21 -5.21 1.68
CA SER A 170 8.27 -5.79 2.52
C SER A 170 9.54 -5.95 1.69
N LEU A 171 10.69 -5.96 2.35
CA LEU A 171 11.94 -6.42 1.74
C LEU A 171 11.79 -7.83 1.15
N ALA A 172 11.02 -8.70 1.80
CA ALA A 172 10.74 -10.06 1.33
C ALA A 172 10.16 -10.10 -0.08
N GLY A 173 9.29 -9.14 -0.45
CA GLY A 173 8.76 -9.02 -1.81
C GLY A 173 9.81 -8.59 -2.84
N SER A 174 10.82 -7.83 -2.42
CA SER A 174 11.86 -7.33 -3.31
C SER A 174 13.03 -8.31 -3.49
N VAL A 175 13.40 -9.10 -2.46
CA VAL A 175 14.59 -9.95 -2.52
C VAL A 175 14.31 -11.45 -2.36
N ALA A 176 13.09 -11.82 -2.00
CA ALA A 176 12.66 -13.13 -1.54
C ALA A 176 13.44 -13.60 -0.29
N VAL A 177 12.75 -14.20 0.66
CA VAL A 177 13.34 -14.63 1.93
C VAL A 177 13.10 -16.12 2.08
N ARG A 178 14.14 -16.85 2.49
CA ARG A 178 14.05 -18.27 2.82
C ARG A 178 13.00 -18.46 3.93
N ASP A 179 12.27 -19.55 3.84
CA ASP A 179 11.20 -19.93 4.77
C ASP A 179 9.98 -18.97 4.77
N GLU A 180 9.93 -18.02 3.82
CA GLU A 180 8.82 -17.07 3.65
C GLU A 180 8.31 -17.04 2.19
N ALA A 181 8.25 -18.19 1.51
CA ALA A 181 7.98 -18.27 0.08
C ALA A 181 6.66 -17.59 -0.33
N VAL A 182 5.54 -17.94 0.30
CA VAL A 182 4.21 -17.39 -0.01
C VAL A 182 4.11 -15.92 0.40
N TYR A 183 4.66 -15.56 1.57
CA TYR A 183 4.69 -14.16 2.00
C TYR A 183 5.54 -13.30 1.05
N SER A 184 6.69 -13.79 0.60
CA SER A 184 7.53 -13.12 -0.39
C SER A 184 6.78 -12.91 -1.71
N ALA A 185 6.06 -13.93 -2.19
CA ALA A 185 5.24 -13.84 -3.39
C ALA A 185 4.11 -12.81 -3.23
N ALA A 186 3.39 -12.82 -2.10
CA ALA A 186 2.33 -11.85 -1.81
C ALA A 186 2.87 -10.40 -1.79
N LYS A 187 4.01 -10.17 -1.14
CA LYS A 187 4.59 -8.82 -1.08
C LYS A 187 5.24 -8.38 -2.39
N ALA A 188 5.71 -9.32 -3.23
CA ALA A 188 6.12 -9.03 -4.60
C ALA A 188 4.93 -8.61 -5.48
N ALA A 189 3.78 -9.26 -5.34
CA ALA A 189 2.54 -8.87 -6.03
C ALA A 189 2.12 -7.44 -5.67
N VAL A 190 2.21 -7.03 -4.39
CA VAL A 190 1.93 -5.65 -3.95
C VAL A 190 2.90 -4.65 -4.60
N GLY A 191 4.18 -4.99 -4.71
CA GLY A 191 5.17 -4.14 -5.39
C GLY A 191 4.88 -3.96 -6.87
N ALA A 192 4.61 -5.05 -7.59
CA ALA A 192 4.24 -5.02 -9.00
C ALA A 192 2.94 -4.24 -9.23
N PHE A 193 1.94 -4.41 -8.36
CA PHE A 193 0.70 -3.64 -8.39
C PHE A 193 0.96 -2.14 -8.19
N ALA A 194 1.83 -1.77 -7.23
CA ALA A 194 2.19 -0.36 -7.01
C ALA A 194 2.80 0.27 -8.26
N ASP A 195 3.69 -0.44 -8.96
CA ASP A 195 4.34 0.05 -10.18
C ASP A 195 3.34 0.21 -11.33
N ALA A 196 2.52 -0.81 -11.60
CA ALA A 196 1.50 -0.76 -12.64
C ALA A 196 0.49 0.36 -12.38
N LEU A 197 0.00 0.47 -11.14
CA LEU A 197 -0.98 1.49 -10.76
C LEU A 197 -0.43 2.93 -10.92
N ARG A 198 0.86 3.16 -10.67
CA ARG A 198 1.49 4.47 -10.94
C ARG A 198 1.42 4.85 -12.42
N TYR A 199 1.59 3.88 -13.32
CA TYR A 199 1.49 4.16 -14.76
C TYR A 199 0.06 4.52 -15.17
N GLU A 200 -0.92 3.82 -14.63
CA GLU A 200 -2.34 4.06 -14.92
C GLU A 200 -2.83 5.41 -14.36
N LEU A 201 -2.27 5.86 -13.22
CA LEU A 201 -2.68 7.09 -12.56
C LEU A 201 -1.94 8.35 -13.03
N ARG A 202 -1.10 8.26 -14.05
CA ARG A 202 -0.41 9.44 -14.61
C ARG A 202 -1.42 10.48 -15.07
N GLY A 203 -1.23 11.73 -14.65
CA GLY A 203 -2.08 12.86 -14.99
C GLY A 203 -3.38 12.98 -14.18
N THR A 204 -3.70 12.01 -13.30
CA THR A 204 -4.92 12.07 -12.46
C THR A 204 -4.76 12.89 -11.18
N GLY A 205 -3.55 13.31 -10.82
CA GLY A 205 -3.25 13.95 -9.54
C GLY A 205 -3.11 12.98 -8.35
N VAL A 206 -3.37 11.68 -8.55
CA VAL A 206 -3.24 10.65 -7.51
C VAL A 206 -1.86 10.01 -7.53
N GLY A 207 -1.18 9.96 -6.38
CA GLY A 207 0.13 9.33 -6.24
C GLY A 207 0.06 7.95 -5.56
N VAL A 208 1.05 7.10 -5.85
CA VAL A 208 1.21 5.79 -5.18
C VAL A 208 2.59 5.72 -4.53
N THR A 209 2.63 5.39 -3.24
CA THR A 209 3.87 5.17 -2.47
C THR A 209 3.97 3.70 -2.07
N HIS A 210 5.00 3.02 -2.52
CA HIS A 210 5.34 1.68 -2.07
C HIS A 210 6.35 1.75 -0.91
N VAL A 211 5.99 1.20 0.23
CA VAL A 211 6.83 1.16 1.44
C VAL A 211 7.47 -0.21 1.54
N VAL A 212 8.80 -0.25 1.63
CA VAL A 212 9.58 -1.49 1.68
C VAL A 212 10.34 -1.54 3.02
N PRO A 213 9.68 -1.94 4.11
CA PRO A 213 10.34 -2.14 5.38
C PRO A 213 11.16 -3.44 5.37
N GLY A 214 12.24 -3.42 6.15
CA GLY A 214 12.94 -4.63 6.54
C GLY A 214 12.28 -5.27 7.77
N VAL A 215 13.10 -5.67 8.73
CA VAL A 215 12.62 -6.19 10.02
C VAL A 215 12.17 -5.02 10.89
N VAL A 216 10.90 -5.05 11.31
CA VAL A 216 10.29 -3.99 12.15
C VAL A 216 9.86 -4.61 13.47
N ASP A 217 10.19 -3.94 14.57
CA ASP A 217 9.79 -4.35 15.92
C ASP A 217 8.28 -4.16 16.09
N THR A 218 7.55 -5.25 15.92
CA THR A 218 6.08 -5.30 15.97
C THR A 218 5.62 -6.72 16.31
N PRO A 219 4.40 -6.88 16.81
CA PRO A 219 3.81 -8.21 17.06
C PRO A 219 3.62 -9.08 15.80
N PHE A 220 4.07 -8.65 14.63
CA PHE A 220 3.97 -9.40 13.37
C PHE A 220 4.73 -10.73 13.44
N PHE A 221 5.96 -10.71 13.98
CA PHE A 221 6.78 -11.92 14.06
C PHE A 221 6.25 -12.96 15.04
N GLU A 222 5.65 -12.53 16.14
CA GLU A 222 4.97 -13.42 17.09
C GLU A 222 3.74 -14.05 16.46
N ARG A 223 2.92 -13.23 15.76
CA ARG A 223 1.66 -13.68 15.14
C ARG A 223 1.85 -14.63 13.95
N ARG A 224 2.98 -14.57 13.26
CA ARG A 224 3.28 -15.52 12.19
C ARG A 224 3.75 -16.88 12.69
N GLY A 225 3.79 -17.09 14.03
CA GLY A 225 4.17 -18.35 14.67
C GLY A 225 5.68 -18.59 14.78
N THR A 226 6.52 -17.73 14.20
CA THR A 226 7.98 -17.88 14.24
C THR A 226 8.61 -16.53 14.61
N PRO A 227 9.13 -16.38 15.84
CA PRO A 227 9.83 -15.18 16.29
C PRO A 227 11.06 -14.86 15.42
N TYR A 228 11.42 -13.58 15.36
CA TYR A 228 12.65 -13.18 14.69
C TYR A 228 13.85 -13.43 15.62
N LEU A 229 14.63 -14.47 15.34
CA LEU A 229 15.76 -14.88 16.18
C LEU A 229 17.13 -14.45 15.64
N ARG A 230 17.19 -13.82 14.46
CA ARG A 230 18.45 -13.40 13.85
C ARG A 230 18.98 -12.16 14.57
N SER A 231 20.30 -12.13 14.87
CA SER A 231 20.96 -10.95 15.46
C SER A 231 21.07 -9.77 14.47
N ARG A 232 21.00 -10.03 13.17
CA ARG A 232 21.07 -9.03 12.08
C ARG A 232 20.17 -9.39 10.91
N PRO A 233 19.58 -8.38 10.22
CA PRO A 233 19.56 -6.97 10.63
C PRO A 233 18.76 -6.76 11.91
N ARG A 234 19.14 -5.78 12.75
CA ARG A 234 18.36 -5.44 13.95
C ARG A 234 17.00 -4.89 13.56
N PRO A 235 15.92 -5.29 14.26
CA PRO A 235 14.61 -4.69 14.06
C PRO A 235 14.65 -3.17 14.23
N VAL A 236 13.92 -2.44 13.38
CA VAL A 236 13.73 -1.00 13.53
C VAL A 236 12.40 -0.73 14.22
N PRO A 237 12.27 0.33 15.05
CA PRO A 237 11.01 0.73 15.65
C PRO A 237 9.94 1.02 14.58
N ALA A 238 8.66 0.72 14.87
CA ALA A 238 7.54 0.99 13.99
C ALA A 238 7.41 2.49 13.68
N GLU A 239 7.73 3.34 14.65
CA GLU A 239 7.71 4.81 14.54
C GLU A 239 8.67 5.30 13.46
N ARG A 240 9.83 4.66 13.31
CA ARG A 240 10.79 4.99 12.23
C ARG A 240 10.20 4.72 10.84
N VAL A 241 9.40 3.67 10.71
CA VAL A 241 8.68 3.39 9.47
C VAL A 241 7.58 4.42 9.26
N ALA A 242 6.81 4.76 10.30
CA ALA A 242 5.77 5.77 10.26
C ALA A 242 6.30 7.15 9.83
N ASP A 243 7.44 7.61 10.39
CA ASP A 243 8.10 8.85 9.99
C ASP A 243 8.57 8.86 8.55
N ALA A 244 9.09 7.72 8.08
CA ALA A 244 9.52 7.57 6.70
C ALA A 244 8.33 7.60 5.72
N VAL A 245 7.22 6.93 6.06
CA VAL A 245 5.95 6.95 5.30
C VAL A 245 5.40 8.37 5.24
N ARG A 246 5.25 9.04 6.40
CA ARG A 246 4.80 10.43 6.45
C ARG A 246 5.65 11.33 5.55
N THR A 247 6.97 11.24 5.67
CA THR A 247 7.90 12.03 4.84
C THR A 247 7.74 11.73 3.35
N ALA A 248 7.53 10.45 3.00
CA ALA A 248 7.31 10.06 1.61
C ALA A 248 5.99 10.60 1.06
N VAL A 249 4.91 10.55 1.84
CA VAL A 249 3.61 11.13 1.49
C VAL A 249 3.73 12.63 1.25
N MET A 250 4.34 13.37 2.19
CA MET A 250 4.50 14.83 2.09
C MET A 250 5.39 15.27 0.92
N ARG A 251 6.36 14.45 0.52
CA ARG A 251 7.29 14.75 -0.58
C ARG A 251 6.89 14.11 -1.91
N GLY A 252 5.74 13.44 -1.98
CA GLY A 252 5.28 12.77 -3.19
C GLY A 252 6.20 11.63 -3.67
N ARG A 253 6.91 10.94 -2.76
CA ARG A 253 7.85 9.87 -3.15
C ARG A 253 7.09 8.61 -3.54
N ASP A 254 7.54 7.98 -4.61
CA ASP A 254 6.95 6.75 -5.14
C ASP A 254 7.38 5.51 -4.35
N GLU A 255 8.55 5.56 -3.71
CA GLU A 255 9.11 4.40 -3.03
C GLU A 255 9.93 4.81 -1.81
N VAL A 256 9.81 4.05 -0.72
CA VAL A 256 10.59 4.26 0.50
C VAL A 256 11.05 2.95 1.11
N TYR A 257 12.36 2.83 1.36
CA TYR A 257 13.00 1.71 2.04
C TYR A 257 13.32 2.09 3.49
N VAL A 258 13.01 1.20 4.44
CA VAL A 258 13.31 1.45 5.86
C VAL A 258 13.95 0.22 6.49
N PRO A 259 15.22 0.33 6.88
CA PRO A 259 16.17 1.43 6.66
C PRO A 259 16.56 1.61 5.19
N GLY A 260 17.01 2.82 4.82
CA GLY A 260 17.25 3.20 3.42
C GLY A 260 18.31 2.38 2.67
N TRP A 261 19.27 1.78 3.38
CA TRP A 261 20.30 0.92 2.78
C TRP A 261 19.73 -0.37 2.14
N LEU A 262 18.52 -0.78 2.52
CA LEU A 262 17.84 -1.95 1.92
C LEU A 262 17.59 -1.80 0.41
N ARG A 263 17.64 -0.57 -0.11
CA ARG A 263 17.59 -0.36 -1.55
C ARG A 263 18.77 -1.02 -2.30
N LEU A 264 19.92 -1.17 -1.62
CA LEU A 264 21.11 -1.74 -2.26
C LEU A 264 20.94 -3.23 -2.65
N PRO A 265 20.57 -4.15 -1.74
CA PRO A 265 20.34 -5.55 -2.12
C PRO A 265 19.24 -5.70 -3.19
N CYS A 266 18.19 -4.86 -3.17
CA CYS A 266 17.15 -4.88 -4.20
C CYS A 266 17.71 -4.49 -5.57
N ARG A 267 18.58 -3.46 -5.64
CA ARG A 267 19.26 -3.07 -6.88
C ARG A 267 20.22 -4.14 -7.38
N VAL A 268 20.99 -4.75 -6.49
CA VAL A 268 21.90 -5.87 -6.86
C VAL A 268 21.10 -7.02 -7.44
N ARG A 269 19.97 -7.39 -6.84
CA ARG A 269 19.07 -8.42 -7.37
C ARG A 269 18.56 -8.07 -8.75
N GLY A 270 18.17 -6.82 -9.01
CA GLY A 270 17.69 -6.36 -10.32
C GLY A 270 18.78 -6.35 -11.38
N ALA A 271 19.97 -5.86 -11.06
CA ALA A 271 21.07 -5.71 -12.01
C ALA A 271 21.85 -7.03 -12.26
N ALA A 272 22.00 -7.87 -11.24
CA ALA A 272 22.80 -9.10 -11.28
C ALA A 272 22.11 -10.25 -10.53
N PRO A 273 20.97 -10.76 -11.01
CA PRO A 273 20.15 -11.74 -10.28
C PRO A 273 20.88 -13.07 -10.01
N GLY A 274 21.78 -13.49 -10.89
CA GLY A 274 22.59 -14.68 -10.70
C GLY A 274 23.58 -14.56 -9.55
N LEU A 275 24.28 -13.42 -9.46
CA LEU A 275 25.19 -13.12 -8.35
C LEU A 275 24.42 -13.02 -7.04
N TYR A 276 23.29 -12.30 -7.06
CA TYR A 276 22.46 -12.16 -5.88
C TYR A 276 22.02 -13.53 -5.33
N ARG A 277 21.50 -14.43 -6.16
CA ARG A 277 21.07 -15.77 -5.75
C ARG A 277 22.21 -16.58 -5.12
N ARG A 278 23.44 -16.53 -5.68
CA ARG A 278 24.60 -17.22 -5.12
C ARG A 278 24.97 -16.68 -3.71
N LEU A 279 24.92 -15.36 -3.53
CA LEU A 279 25.20 -14.73 -2.24
C LEU A 279 24.08 -15.04 -1.23
N ALA A 280 22.82 -14.94 -1.63
CA ALA A 280 21.69 -15.25 -0.76
C ALA A 280 21.68 -16.73 -0.32
N ALA A 281 22.04 -17.67 -1.17
CA ALA A 281 22.16 -19.08 -0.81
C ALA A 281 23.27 -19.34 0.25
N ARG A 282 24.29 -18.48 0.30
CA ARG A 282 25.44 -18.64 1.22
C ARG A 282 25.24 -17.90 2.54
N PHE A 283 24.51 -16.77 2.54
CA PHE A 283 24.42 -15.86 3.68
C PHE A 283 22.95 -15.56 4.11
N GLY A 284 21.96 -16.13 3.41
CA GLY A 284 20.51 -15.88 3.62
C GLY A 284 19.81 -16.84 4.60
#